data_30cdd8ca1fe9b789223e59bb85b048dd
#
_entry.id   30cdd8ca1fe9b789223e59bb85b048dd
#
_cell.length_a   1.000
_cell.length_b   1.000
_cell.length_c   1.000
_cell.angle_alpha   90.00
_cell.angle_beta   90.00
_cell.angle_gamma   90.00
#
_symmetry.space_group_name_H-M   'P 1'
#
loop_
_entity.id
_entity.type
_entity.pdbx_description
1 polymer ?
#
loop_
_entity_poly.entity_id
_entity_poly.type
_entity_poly.pdbx_seq_one_letter_code
_entity_poly.pdbx_strand_id
1 'polypeptide(L)'
;MADFDFVETDSAKIYTAIIGSLMDYCDEPLYPGDERRIFGEGIVMVLTSLYSEFNDAMKQRTLRYARGDVLNAIGERYGVVRLDPASASATFRFTVSAVQAENIVIPAGTRITSDGSVYFATQETAVLPAGETDIDLLGVCTSGGADYNGYTVGSIATLVDLIPYIASASNITETAGGDDGEPYTEDGDEKYRERIRLSPASLSTAGPESAYRFFALSADPDIVDVAIVCPEDEPNTVNIYPLMTCGELPDDVTLQKVLDVLADDVRPMTDKVQAFAPEVVEYSVEIKYYCTKNDEASTIQTIEGDGGAIDQYNEWQTAALGRSINPDQLRRFILAPTEGTGALRVEVVSPAYTELSKSQVAQLSGTPVVTHEVVSG
;
A
#
# COMPACT_ATOMS: atom_id res chain seq x y z
N MET A 1 -11.05 -4.54 17.89
CA MET A 1 -11.38 -3.79 19.15
C MET A 1 -12.57 -2.92 18.85
N ALA A 2 -13.53 -2.79 19.80
CA ALA A 2 -14.68 -1.90 19.61
C ALA A 2 -14.23 -0.44 19.48
N ASP A 3 -14.91 0.33 18.63
CA ASP A 3 -14.78 1.78 18.58
C ASP A 3 -15.36 2.38 19.85
N PHE A 4 -14.82 3.50 20.32
CA PHE A 4 -15.29 4.16 21.53
C PHE A 4 -15.28 5.67 21.35
N ASP A 5 -16.21 6.34 22.03
CA ASP A 5 -16.30 7.79 22.07
C ASP A 5 -15.91 8.32 23.47
N PHE A 6 -15.22 9.44 23.49
CA PHE A 6 -14.79 10.13 24.73
C PHE A 6 -15.96 10.92 25.33
N VAL A 7 -16.86 11.38 24.48
CA VAL A 7 -18.05 12.14 24.85
C VAL A 7 -19.25 11.60 24.07
N GLU A 8 -20.45 11.84 24.60
CA GLU A 8 -21.70 11.45 23.92
C GLU A 8 -21.88 12.25 22.64
N THR A 9 -22.04 11.55 21.51
CA THR A 9 -22.25 12.13 20.17
C THR A 9 -23.64 11.91 19.62
N ASP A 10 -24.46 11.11 20.31
CA ASP A 10 -25.86 10.88 19.93
C ASP A 10 -26.69 12.15 20.15
N SER A 11 -27.10 12.76 19.04
CA SER A 11 -27.89 13.99 19.03
C SER A 11 -29.21 13.85 19.77
N ALA A 12 -29.83 12.66 19.77
CA ALA A 12 -31.09 12.41 20.47
C ALA A 12 -30.92 12.43 21.99
N LYS A 13 -29.82 11.88 22.49
CA LYS A 13 -29.50 11.93 23.92
C LYS A 13 -29.10 13.31 24.36
N ILE A 14 -28.31 14.05 23.58
CA ILE A 14 -27.93 15.44 23.85
C ILE A 14 -29.20 16.30 23.86
N TYR A 15 -30.09 16.12 22.88
CA TYR A 15 -31.39 16.79 22.84
C TYR A 15 -32.22 16.53 24.10
N THR A 16 -32.37 15.26 24.48
CA THR A 16 -33.16 14.87 25.65
C THR A 16 -32.58 15.49 26.94
N ALA A 17 -31.26 15.50 27.07
CA ALA A 17 -30.61 16.08 28.24
C ALA A 17 -30.80 17.60 28.34
N ILE A 18 -30.65 18.33 27.24
CA ILE A 18 -30.75 19.81 27.22
C ILE A 18 -32.21 20.26 27.36
N ILE A 19 -33.10 19.70 26.57
CA ILE A 19 -34.52 20.10 26.61
C ILE A 19 -35.14 19.63 27.91
N GLY A 20 -34.80 18.44 28.42
CA GLY A 20 -35.23 18.00 29.77
C GLY A 20 -34.80 18.96 30.86
N SER A 21 -33.51 19.37 30.88
CA SER A 21 -32.99 20.34 31.85
C SER A 21 -33.69 21.71 31.73
N LEU A 22 -34.07 22.15 30.54
CA LEU A 22 -34.80 23.38 30.34
C LEU A 22 -36.23 23.27 30.87
N MET A 23 -36.93 22.13 30.64
CA MET A 23 -38.27 21.88 31.19
C MET A 23 -38.22 21.83 32.71
N ASP A 24 -37.25 21.16 33.30
CA ASP A 24 -37.08 21.09 34.76
C ASP A 24 -36.79 22.48 35.37
N TYR A 25 -35.99 23.32 34.70
CA TYR A 25 -35.68 24.68 35.15
C TYR A 25 -36.91 25.60 35.08
N CYS A 26 -37.77 25.44 34.02
CA CYS A 26 -38.95 26.24 33.82
C CYS A 26 -40.13 25.76 34.68
N ASP A 27 -40.05 24.54 35.25
CA ASP A 27 -41.16 23.86 35.97
C ASP A 27 -42.44 23.73 35.12
N GLU A 28 -42.26 23.62 33.78
CA GLU A 28 -43.37 23.47 32.82
C GLU A 28 -42.92 22.76 31.51
N PRO A 29 -43.82 22.05 30.84
CA PRO A 29 -43.51 21.42 29.55
C PRO A 29 -43.29 22.47 28.44
N LEU A 30 -42.22 22.37 27.68
CA LEU A 30 -41.95 23.21 26.52
C LEU A 30 -42.51 22.56 25.24
N TYR A 31 -43.57 23.11 24.67
CA TYR A 31 -44.22 22.62 23.47
C TYR A 31 -43.46 23.02 22.17
N PRO A 32 -43.64 22.31 21.05
CA PRO A 32 -43.16 22.75 19.75
C PRO A 32 -43.62 24.16 19.41
N GLY A 33 -42.68 25.06 19.06
CA GLY A 33 -43.00 26.47 18.82
C GLY A 33 -42.75 27.41 20.01
N ASP A 34 -42.47 26.90 21.20
CA ASP A 34 -42.01 27.73 22.33
C ASP A 34 -40.59 28.27 22.00
N GLU A 35 -40.42 29.59 22.14
CA GLU A 35 -39.16 30.27 21.83
C GLU A 35 -37.97 29.72 22.63
N ARG A 36 -38.18 29.32 23.87
CA ARG A 36 -37.17 28.73 24.75
C ARG A 36 -36.74 27.37 24.24
N ARG A 37 -37.69 26.57 23.75
CA ARG A 37 -37.39 25.26 23.14
C ARG A 37 -36.63 25.42 21.82
N ILE A 38 -37.03 26.35 20.95
CA ILE A 38 -36.32 26.66 19.69
C ILE A 38 -34.90 27.10 19.99
N PHE A 39 -34.70 27.96 21.01
CA PHE A 39 -33.38 28.35 21.44
C PHE A 39 -32.55 27.15 21.97
N GLY A 40 -33.15 26.28 22.78
CA GLY A 40 -32.54 25.05 23.27
C GLY A 40 -32.16 24.09 22.14
N GLU A 41 -32.98 23.93 21.11
CA GLU A 41 -32.71 23.14 19.91
C GLU A 41 -31.49 23.71 19.13
N GLY A 42 -31.37 25.04 19.06
CA GLY A 42 -30.18 25.70 18.51
C GLY A 42 -28.89 25.36 19.29
N ILE A 43 -28.99 25.35 20.62
CA ILE A 43 -27.86 24.92 21.48
C ILE A 43 -27.50 23.45 21.26
N VAL A 44 -28.49 22.56 21.13
CA VAL A 44 -28.26 21.13 20.83
C VAL A 44 -27.45 20.96 19.55
N MET A 45 -27.81 21.69 18.47
CA MET A 45 -27.06 21.63 17.21
C MET A 45 -25.57 22.00 17.37
N VAL A 46 -25.33 23.13 18.05
CA VAL A 46 -23.95 23.61 18.29
C VAL A 46 -23.15 22.64 19.18
N LEU A 47 -23.75 22.14 20.26
CA LEU A 47 -23.09 21.20 21.16
C LEU A 47 -22.85 19.83 20.49
N THR A 48 -23.75 19.36 19.66
CA THR A 48 -23.55 18.10 18.91
C THR A 48 -22.35 18.23 17.98
N SER A 49 -22.23 19.34 17.25
CA SER A 49 -21.05 19.61 16.41
C SER A 49 -19.77 19.70 17.25
N LEU A 50 -19.80 20.48 18.33
CA LEU A 50 -18.65 20.65 19.22
C LEU A 50 -18.20 19.32 19.85
N TYR A 51 -19.13 18.48 20.28
CA TYR A 51 -18.82 17.18 20.86
C TYR A 51 -18.24 16.22 19.83
N SER A 52 -18.74 16.28 18.58
CA SER A 52 -18.17 15.51 17.47
C SER A 52 -16.73 15.93 17.19
N GLU A 53 -16.47 17.23 17.06
CA GLU A 53 -15.11 17.77 16.86
C GLU A 53 -14.18 17.46 18.02
N PHE A 54 -14.68 17.59 19.26
CA PHE A 54 -13.90 17.24 20.46
C PHE A 54 -13.57 15.75 20.49
N ASN A 55 -14.52 14.90 20.13
CA ASN A 55 -14.33 13.46 20.10
C ASN A 55 -13.27 13.07 19.04
N ASP A 56 -13.34 13.66 17.84
CA ASP A 56 -12.31 13.47 16.81
C ASP A 56 -10.94 13.96 17.32
N ALA A 57 -10.85 15.16 17.88
CA ALA A 57 -9.62 15.70 18.42
C ALA A 57 -9.00 14.82 19.52
N MET A 58 -9.84 14.21 20.38
CA MET A 58 -9.37 13.26 21.39
C MET A 58 -8.94 11.93 20.79
N LYS A 59 -9.65 11.41 19.81
CA LYS A 59 -9.27 10.21 19.07
C LYS A 59 -7.93 10.41 18.36
N GLN A 60 -7.69 11.57 17.75
CA GLN A 60 -6.44 11.93 17.08
C GLN A 60 -5.20 11.87 18.02
N ARG A 61 -5.37 11.96 19.32
CA ARG A 61 -4.26 11.82 20.28
C ARG A 61 -3.78 10.39 20.47
N THR A 62 -4.47 9.43 19.91
CA THR A 62 -4.12 8.00 19.99
C THR A 62 -3.57 7.52 18.65
N LEU A 63 -2.56 6.69 18.66
CA LEU A 63 -1.93 6.14 17.45
C LEU A 63 -2.96 5.45 16.54
N ARG A 64 -4.01 4.86 17.12
CA ARG A 64 -5.05 4.13 16.37
C ARG A 64 -5.84 5.01 15.40
N TYR A 65 -6.13 6.25 15.80
CA TYR A 65 -7.02 7.15 15.05
C TYR A 65 -6.30 8.36 14.46
N ALA A 66 -5.03 8.57 14.87
CA ALA A 66 -4.23 9.68 14.37
C ALA A 66 -4.03 9.57 12.86
N ARG A 67 -4.11 10.71 12.17
CA ARG A 67 -3.92 10.83 10.73
C ARG A 67 -3.13 12.09 10.38
N GLY A 68 -2.53 12.10 9.21
CA GLY A 68 -1.81 13.25 8.67
C GLY A 68 -0.73 13.79 9.62
N ASP A 69 -0.72 15.10 9.83
CA ASP A 69 0.28 15.79 10.65
C ASP A 69 0.25 15.38 12.12
N VAL A 70 -0.92 15.00 12.66
CA VAL A 70 -1.01 14.51 14.04
C VAL A 70 -0.31 13.16 14.17
N LEU A 71 -0.46 12.28 13.18
CA LEU A 71 0.27 11.01 13.14
C LEU A 71 1.78 11.24 13.00
N ASN A 72 2.21 12.24 12.21
CA ASN A 72 3.62 12.64 12.12
C ASN A 72 4.19 13.07 13.48
N ALA A 73 3.44 13.88 14.23
CA ALA A 73 3.85 14.32 15.57
C ALA A 73 3.93 13.15 16.58
N ILE A 74 3.13 12.10 16.37
CA ILE A 74 3.26 10.87 17.15
C ILE A 74 4.52 10.11 16.73
N GLY A 75 4.75 9.93 15.40
CA GLY A 75 5.91 9.23 14.87
C GLY A 75 7.23 9.87 15.30
N GLU A 76 7.32 11.19 15.31
CA GLU A 76 8.50 11.94 15.77
C GLU A 76 8.94 11.55 17.20
N ARG A 77 8.00 11.27 18.10
CA ARG A 77 8.31 10.81 19.47
C ARG A 77 9.02 9.46 19.51
N TYR A 78 8.83 8.65 18.46
CA TYR A 78 9.44 7.33 18.33
C TYR A 78 10.62 7.34 17.34
N GLY A 79 11.00 8.52 16.82
CA GLY A 79 12.08 8.65 15.85
C GLY A 79 11.73 8.08 14.47
N VAL A 80 10.45 7.91 14.15
CA VAL A 80 9.97 7.38 12.86
C VAL A 80 9.47 8.54 12.01
N VAL A 81 9.98 8.65 10.79
CA VAL A 81 9.57 9.64 9.79
C VAL A 81 8.90 8.89 8.63
N ARG A 82 7.95 9.52 7.95
CA ARG A 82 7.35 8.94 6.73
C ARG A 82 8.40 8.66 5.68
N LEU A 83 8.20 7.59 4.93
CA LEU A 83 9.01 7.29 3.76
C LEU A 83 8.61 8.22 2.63
N ASP A 84 9.62 8.87 2.01
CA ASP A 84 9.42 9.72 0.86
C ASP A 84 9.08 8.90 -0.38
N PRO A 85 8.38 9.48 -1.38
CA PRO A 85 8.15 8.81 -2.65
C PRO A 85 9.45 8.42 -3.35
N ALA A 86 9.52 7.18 -3.85
CA ALA A 86 10.62 6.72 -4.67
C ALA A 86 10.42 7.11 -6.14
N SER A 87 11.52 7.39 -6.86
CA SER A 87 11.48 7.77 -8.26
C SER A 87 11.62 6.55 -9.17
N ALA A 88 10.79 6.46 -10.22
CA ALA A 88 10.93 5.48 -11.27
C ALA A 88 12.23 5.68 -12.06
N SER A 89 12.81 4.59 -12.55
CA SER A 89 14.04 4.60 -13.34
C SER A 89 13.90 3.77 -14.62
N ALA A 90 14.72 4.08 -15.60
CA ALA A 90 14.86 3.30 -16.82
C ALA A 90 16.26 3.50 -17.42
N THR A 91 16.70 2.56 -18.26
CA THR A 91 17.90 2.72 -19.05
C THR A 91 17.58 3.49 -20.33
N PHE A 92 18.33 4.54 -20.59
CA PHE A 92 18.21 5.40 -21.77
C PHE A 92 19.40 5.22 -22.69
N ARG A 93 19.13 5.01 -23.98
CA ARG A 93 20.15 4.98 -25.04
C ARG A 93 20.27 6.33 -25.69
N PHE A 94 21.46 6.91 -25.63
CA PHE A 94 21.84 8.12 -26.33
C PHE A 94 22.59 7.75 -27.61
N THR A 95 22.14 8.28 -28.75
CA THR A 95 22.69 7.93 -30.08
C THR A 95 23.21 9.20 -30.76
N VAL A 96 24.38 9.12 -31.38
CA VAL A 96 24.93 10.19 -32.20
C VAL A 96 24.46 10.12 -33.64
N SER A 97 24.40 11.25 -34.34
CA SER A 97 24.03 11.33 -35.75
C SER A 97 25.11 10.76 -36.69
N ALA A 98 26.35 10.78 -36.27
CA ALA A 98 27.51 10.26 -36.97
C ALA A 98 28.64 9.99 -35.98
N VAL A 99 29.49 9.00 -36.28
CA VAL A 99 30.67 8.67 -35.49
C VAL A 99 31.57 9.90 -35.32
N GLN A 100 31.94 10.20 -34.08
CA GLN A 100 32.79 11.32 -33.72
C GLN A 100 34.24 10.89 -33.48
N ALA A 101 35.19 11.76 -33.81
CA ALA A 101 36.61 11.52 -33.57
C ALA A 101 37.05 11.88 -32.13
N GLU A 102 36.19 12.57 -31.39
CA GLU A 102 36.42 13.00 -30.00
C GLU A 102 35.35 12.41 -29.07
N ASN A 103 35.67 12.32 -27.80
CA ASN A 103 34.76 11.89 -26.76
C ASN A 103 33.64 12.91 -26.57
N ILE A 104 32.41 12.42 -26.40
CA ILE A 104 31.25 13.28 -26.07
C ILE A 104 30.90 13.06 -24.60
N VAL A 105 30.81 14.16 -23.85
CA VAL A 105 30.40 14.12 -22.44
C VAL A 105 28.90 14.34 -22.36
N ILE A 106 28.21 13.43 -21.69
CA ILE A 106 26.80 13.54 -21.32
C ILE A 106 26.74 13.87 -19.83
N PRO A 107 26.37 15.09 -19.44
CA PRO A 107 26.32 15.51 -18.03
C PRO A 107 25.26 14.74 -17.23
N ALA A 108 25.53 14.53 -15.93
CA ALA A 108 24.47 14.19 -14.99
C ALA A 108 23.38 15.28 -15.00
N GLY A 109 22.12 14.85 -14.82
CA GLY A 109 20.99 15.78 -14.87
C GLY A 109 20.48 16.10 -16.28
N THR A 110 21.02 15.46 -17.35
CA THR A 110 20.47 15.62 -18.71
C THR A 110 19.06 15.06 -18.77
N ARG A 111 18.09 15.93 -19.13
CA ARG A 111 16.65 15.60 -19.07
C ARG A 111 16.12 15.09 -20.39
N ILE A 112 15.28 14.06 -20.27
CA ILE A 112 14.52 13.45 -21.36
C ILE A 112 13.06 13.42 -20.94
N THR A 113 12.13 13.60 -21.85
CA THR A 113 10.69 13.62 -21.56
C THR A 113 9.89 12.83 -22.60
N SER A 114 8.70 12.38 -22.21
CA SER A 114 7.72 11.80 -23.13
C SER A 114 6.85 12.88 -23.80
N ASP A 115 6.33 13.82 -23.00
CA ASP A 115 5.29 14.78 -23.40
C ASP A 115 5.52 16.21 -22.88
N GLY A 116 6.61 16.46 -22.15
CA GLY A 116 6.91 17.75 -21.52
C GLY A 116 6.32 17.92 -20.11
N SER A 117 5.62 16.92 -19.56
CA SER A 117 5.10 16.92 -18.18
C SER A 117 5.98 16.10 -17.25
N VAL A 118 6.44 14.94 -17.70
CA VAL A 118 7.28 14.00 -16.96
C VAL A 118 8.71 14.05 -17.48
N TYR A 119 9.67 14.19 -16.57
CA TYR A 119 11.08 14.30 -16.90
C TYR A 119 11.89 13.21 -16.21
N PHE A 120 12.75 12.57 -17.00
CA PHE A 120 13.81 11.68 -16.50
C PHE A 120 15.16 12.37 -16.70
N ALA A 121 16.04 12.23 -15.72
CA ALA A 121 17.37 12.85 -15.76
C ALA A 121 18.46 11.78 -15.57
N THR A 122 19.55 11.91 -16.32
CA THR A 122 20.71 11.03 -16.12
C THR A 122 21.26 11.19 -14.70
N GLN A 123 21.55 10.07 -14.03
CA GLN A 123 22.01 10.08 -12.65
C GLN A 123 23.50 10.47 -12.56
N GLU A 124 24.30 10.06 -13.55
CA GLU A 124 25.76 10.24 -13.56
C GLU A 124 26.21 10.92 -14.87
N THR A 125 27.37 11.58 -14.78
CA THR A 125 28.07 12.07 -15.97
C THR A 125 28.78 10.92 -16.66
N ALA A 126 28.49 10.70 -17.93
CA ALA A 126 29.11 9.66 -18.72
C ALA A 126 29.84 10.22 -19.94
N VAL A 127 30.75 9.45 -20.46
CA VAL A 127 31.56 9.80 -21.63
C VAL A 127 31.34 8.75 -22.71
N LEU A 128 30.74 9.17 -23.84
CA LEU A 128 30.68 8.32 -25.04
C LEU A 128 32.07 8.39 -25.70
N PRO A 129 32.78 7.25 -25.81
CA PRO A 129 34.12 7.23 -26.41
C PRO A 129 34.12 7.57 -27.89
N ALA A 130 35.22 8.15 -28.36
CA ALA A 130 35.45 8.36 -29.79
C ALA A 130 35.32 7.05 -30.58
N GLY A 131 34.58 7.05 -31.67
CA GLY A 131 34.33 5.88 -32.50
C GLY A 131 33.06 5.09 -32.19
N GLU A 132 32.45 5.29 -31.02
CA GLU A 132 31.19 4.66 -30.66
C GLU A 132 29.98 5.46 -31.18
N THR A 133 28.83 4.78 -31.37
CA THR A 133 27.60 5.37 -31.90
C THR A 133 26.52 5.61 -30.87
N ASP A 134 26.58 4.89 -29.76
CA ASP A 134 25.57 4.94 -28.69
C ASP A 134 26.16 4.63 -27.33
N ILE A 135 25.46 5.04 -26.27
CA ILE A 135 25.78 4.75 -24.89
C ILE A 135 24.48 4.61 -24.10
N ASP A 136 24.45 3.62 -23.21
CA ASP A 136 23.32 3.35 -22.32
C ASP A 136 23.59 3.94 -20.93
N LEU A 137 22.64 4.74 -20.42
CA LEU A 137 22.74 5.42 -19.13
C LEU A 137 21.47 5.24 -18.31
N LEU A 138 21.63 5.10 -17.00
CA LEU A 138 20.48 5.10 -16.09
C LEU A 138 19.91 6.51 -15.99
N GLY A 139 18.62 6.63 -16.25
CA GLY A 139 17.84 7.85 -16.02
C GLY A 139 16.80 7.61 -14.94
N VAL A 140 16.65 8.58 -14.05
CA VAL A 140 15.73 8.55 -12.92
C VAL A 140 14.70 9.66 -13.08
N CYS A 141 13.44 9.38 -12.78
CA CYS A 141 12.39 10.39 -12.82
C CYS A 141 12.69 11.51 -11.82
N THR A 142 12.47 12.74 -12.24
CA THR A 142 12.70 13.92 -11.38
C THR A 142 11.66 14.07 -10.28
N SER A 143 10.57 13.33 -10.36
CA SER A 143 9.50 13.26 -9.37
C SER A 143 9.36 11.81 -8.87
N GLY A 144 9.10 11.64 -7.59
CA GLY A 144 8.76 10.33 -7.01
C GLY A 144 7.28 10.01 -7.20
N GLY A 145 6.96 8.74 -7.26
CA GLY A 145 5.60 8.23 -7.33
C GLY A 145 5.44 7.01 -8.23
N ALA A 146 4.46 6.17 -7.94
CA ALA A 146 4.11 4.99 -8.71
C ALA A 146 3.56 5.33 -10.11
N ASP A 147 2.99 6.51 -10.31
CA ASP A 147 2.46 7.00 -11.59
C ASP A 147 3.52 7.10 -12.70
N TYR A 148 4.80 7.09 -12.33
CA TYR A 148 5.91 7.18 -13.27
C TYR A 148 6.46 5.81 -13.72
N ASN A 149 5.85 4.73 -13.27
CA ASN A 149 6.11 3.37 -13.75
C ASN A 149 5.35 3.08 -15.06
N GLY A 150 5.77 2.03 -15.78
CA GLY A 150 5.02 1.50 -16.92
C GLY A 150 5.16 2.29 -18.22
N TYR A 151 6.06 3.25 -18.31
CA TYR A 151 6.38 3.88 -19.60
C TYR A 151 7.10 2.86 -20.49
N THR A 152 6.42 2.47 -21.58
CA THR A 152 6.93 1.44 -22.49
C THR A 152 8.20 1.88 -23.19
N VAL A 153 8.98 0.91 -23.68
CA VAL A 153 10.24 1.14 -24.42
C VAL A 153 10.01 2.10 -25.58
N GLY A 154 10.83 3.15 -25.69
CA GLY A 154 10.78 4.18 -26.73
C GLY A 154 9.72 5.26 -26.52
N SER A 155 8.91 5.22 -25.49
CA SER A 155 7.89 6.25 -25.21
C SER A 155 8.47 7.55 -24.65
N ILE A 156 9.63 7.50 -24.02
CA ILE A 156 10.36 8.66 -23.50
C ILE A 156 11.52 8.94 -24.45
N ALA A 157 11.33 9.83 -25.42
CA ALA A 157 12.27 10.01 -26.53
C ALA A 157 12.61 11.47 -26.87
N THR A 158 12.09 12.43 -26.14
CA THR A 158 12.35 13.85 -26.40
C THR A 158 13.46 14.36 -25.49
N LEU A 159 14.63 14.65 -26.07
CA LEU A 159 15.76 15.25 -25.35
C LEU A 159 15.45 16.74 -25.10
N VAL A 160 15.45 17.12 -23.82
CA VAL A 160 15.19 18.50 -23.39
C VAL A 160 16.46 19.33 -23.40
N ASP A 161 17.52 18.78 -22.82
CA ASP A 161 18.83 19.44 -22.73
C ASP A 161 19.69 18.98 -23.93
N LEU A 162 19.79 19.84 -24.93
CA LEU A 162 20.51 19.53 -26.18
C LEU A 162 21.99 19.40 -25.91
N ILE A 163 22.57 18.25 -26.28
CA ILE A 163 23.99 17.97 -26.21
C ILE A 163 24.55 17.97 -27.64
N PRO A 164 25.65 18.66 -27.91
CA PRO A 164 26.28 18.63 -29.23
C PRO A 164 26.55 17.18 -29.71
N TYR A 165 26.21 16.90 -30.95
CA TYR A 165 26.36 15.62 -31.64
C TYR A 165 25.42 14.49 -31.21
N ILE A 166 24.73 14.59 -30.09
CA ILE A 166 23.67 13.64 -29.73
C ILE A 166 22.42 13.93 -30.58
N ALA A 167 22.00 12.94 -31.36
CA ALA A 167 20.86 13.06 -32.27
C ALA A 167 19.55 12.66 -31.61
N SER A 168 19.58 11.65 -30.73
CA SER A 168 18.40 11.15 -30.04
C SER A 168 18.76 10.49 -28.72
N ALA A 169 17.80 10.45 -27.80
CA ALA A 169 17.82 9.68 -26.59
C ALA A 169 16.46 9.03 -26.39
N SER A 170 16.40 7.77 -26.02
CA SER A 170 15.14 7.08 -25.72
C SER A 170 15.34 5.99 -24.69
N ASN A 171 14.28 5.67 -23.92
CA ASN A 171 14.33 4.55 -22.98
C ASN A 171 14.33 3.22 -23.74
N ILE A 172 15.22 2.32 -23.34
CA ILE A 172 15.34 0.96 -23.88
C ILE A 172 14.80 -0.11 -22.92
N THR A 173 14.47 0.30 -21.70
CA THR A 173 13.72 -0.50 -20.72
C THR A 173 12.42 0.21 -20.36
N GLU A 174 11.44 -0.53 -19.90
CA GLU A 174 10.25 0.03 -19.27
C GLU A 174 10.63 0.69 -17.95
N THR A 175 9.92 1.76 -17.57
CA THR A 175 10.18 2.45 -16.30
C THR A 175 9.62 1.67 -15.13
N ALA A 176 10.38 1.52 -14.06
CA ALA A 176 9.99 0.81 -12.84
C ALA A 176 10.66 1.40 -11.60
N GLY A 177 10.21 0.97 -10.42
CA GLY A 177 10.79 1.33 -9.13
C GLY A 177 10.29 2.67 -8.57
N GLY A 178 9.28 3.27 -9.19
CA GLY A 178 8.56 4.42 -8.61
C GLY A 178 7.56 3.96 -7.57
N ASP A 179 7.52 4.63 -6.42
CA ASP A 179 6.60 4.35 -5.31
C ASP A 179 6.13 5.65 -4.66
N ASP A 180 4.91 5.66 -4.13
CA ASP A 180 4.32 6.85 -3.50
C ASP A 180 4.81 7.10 -2.07
N GLY A 181 5.60 6.19 -1.52
CA GLY A 181 6.04 6.24 -0.13
C GLY A 181 4.88 6.04 0.85
N GLU A 182 4.86 6.87 1.87
CA GLU A 182 3.76 6.91 2.85
C GLU A 182 2.99 8.23 2.70
N PRO A 183 2.13 8.37 1.66
CA PRO A 183 1.40 9.61 1.39
C PRO A 183 0.38 9.92 2.50
N TYR A 184 -0.13 11.17 2.50
CA TYR A 184 -1.20 11.62 3.41
C TYR A 184 -2.57 11.08 2.98
N THR A 185 -2.66 9.77 2.81
CA THR A 185 -3.89 9.00 2.50
C THR A 185 -4.16 8.01 3.62
N GLU A 186 -5.32 7.37 3.63
CA GLU A 186 -5.66 6.36 4.64
C GLU A 186 -4.67 5.19 4.61
N ASP A 187 -4.30 4.72 3.43
CA ASP A 187 -3.36 3.61 3.24
C ASP A 187 -1.92 4.00 3.65
N GLY A 188 -1.45 5.18 3.26
CA GLY A 188 -0.15 5.69 3.67
C GLY A 188 -0.06 5.92 5.18
N ASP A 189 -1.14 6.43 5.80
CA ASP A 189 -1.24 6.56 7.26
C ASP A 189 -1.22 5.19 7.96
N GLU A 190 -1.81 4.13 7.38
CA GLU A 190 -1.80 2.80 8.00
C GLU A 190 -0.42 2.15 7.89
N LYS A 191 0.27 2.23 6.74
CA LYS A 191 1.66 1.78 6.58
C LYS A 191 2.57 2.47 7.62
N TYR A 192 2.49 3.79 7.72
CA TYR A 192 3.26 4.59 8.67
C TYR A 192 2.93 4.25 10.14
N ARG A 193 1.65 4.05 10.47
CA ARG A 193 1.17 3.66 11.80
C ARG A 193 1.73 2.31 12.23
N GLU A 194 1.82 1.34 11.32
CA GLU A 194 2.41 0.04 11.61
C GLU A 194 3.90 0.16 11.93
N ARG A 195 4.65 0.97 11.19
CA ARG A 195 6.06 1.24 11.49
C ARG A 195 6.23 1.91 12.85
N ILE A 196 5.36 2.85 13.21
CA ILE A 196 5.38 3.47 14.55
C ILE A 196 5.08 2.42 15.64
N ARG A 197 4.16 1.47 15.41
CA ARG A 197 3.89 0.38 16.38
C ARG A 197 5.08 -0.53 16.59
N LEU A 198 5.84 -0.78 15.55
CA LEU A 198 7.01 -1.66 15.58
C LEU A 198 8.26 -0.96 16.13
N SER A 199 8.34 0.38 16.05
CA SER A 199 9.53 1.15 16.41
C SER A 199 10.06 0.88 17.83
N PRO A 200 9.24 0.65 18.88
CA PRO A 200 9.79 0.33 20.19
C PRO A 200 10.64 -0.94 20.23
N ALA A 201 10.39 -1.87 19.29
CA ALA A 201 11.18 -3.09 19.19
C ALA A 201 12.57 -2.86 18.61
N SER A 202 12.75 -1.81 17.78
CA SER A 202 14.06 -1.43 17.23
C SER A 202 15.06 -0.97 18.31
N LEU A 203 14.56 -0.55 19.47
CA LEU A 203 15.41 -0.17 20.61
C LEU A 203 15.99 -1.39 21.36
N SER A 204 15.53 -2.59 21.04
CA SER A 204 16.01 -3.81 21.68
C SER A 204 17.29 -4.30 21.02
N THR A 205 18.37 -4.37 21.79
CA THR A 205 19.65 -4.95 21.34
C THR A 205 19.66 -6.47 21.33
N ALA A 206 18.56 -7.12 21.73
CA ALA A 206 18.45 -8.59 21.77
C ALA A 206 17.96 -9.21 20.45
N GLY A 207 17.69 -8.41 19.41
CA GLY A 207 17.24 -8.88 18.10
C GLY A 207 15.89 -9.61 18.10
N PRO A 208 14.80 -9.04 18.68
CA PRO A 208 13.49 -9.68 18.58
C PRO A 208 12.97 -9.68 17.14
N GLU A 209 12.11 -10.65 16.78
CA GLU A 209 11.49 -10.76 15.45
C GLU A 209 10.88 -9.41 14.98
N SER A 210 10.24 -8.69 15.90
CA SER A 210 9.64 -7.39 15.62
C SER A 210 10.64 -6.27 15.30
N ALA A 211 11.89 -6.35 15.78
CA ALA A 211 12.93 -5.39 15.40
C ALA A 211 13.37 -5.60 13.95
N TYR A 212 13.66 -6.85 13.57
CA TYR A 212 13.99 -7.21 12.18
C TYR A 212 12.87 -6.82 11.22
N ARG A 213 11.60 -7.08 11.62
CA ARG A 213 10.43 -6.67 10.86
C ARG A 213 10.34 -5.16 10.69
N PHE A 214 10.59 -4.38 11.75
CA PHE A 214 10.60 -2.91 11.68
C PHE A 214 11.63 -2.38 10.69
N PHE A 215 12.87 -2.88 10.76
CA PHE A 215 13.93 -2.43 9.87
C PHE A 215 13.67 -2.85 8.43
N ALA A 216 13.22 -4.07 8.18
CA ALA A 216 12.91 -4.54 6.84
C ALA A 216 11.77 -3.75 6.20
N LEU A 217 10.68 -3.45 6.92
CA LEU A 217 9.59 -2.57 6.46
C LEU A 217 10.02 -1.11 6.26
N SER A 218 11.16 -0.70 6.84
CA SER A 218 11.72 0.64 6.66
C SER A 218 12.68 0.75 5.50
N ALA A 219 13.04 -0.38 4.87
CA ALA A 219 13.99 -0.42 3.77
C ALA A 219 13.40 0.07 2.46
N ASP A 220 12.12 -0.23 2.24
CA ASP A 220 11.41 0.13 1.02
C ASP A 220 9.91 0.27 1.32
N PRO A 221 9.24 1.34 0.87
CA PRO A 221 7.81 1.56 1.12
C PRO A 221 6.91 0.53 0.43
N ASP A 222 7.40 -0.12 -0.62
CA ASP A 222 6.69 -1.17 -1.35
C ASP A 222 6.64 -2.51 -0.60
N ILE A 223 7.42 -2.67 0.46
CA ILE A 223 7.37 -3.87 1.30
C ILE A 223 6.14 -3.80 2.21
N VAL A 224 5.18 -4.68 1.96
CA VAL A 224 3.89 -4.72 2.70
C VAL A 224 3.89 -5.73 3.84
N ASP A 225 4.68 -6.80 3.73
CA ASP A 225 4.81 -7.81 4.78
C ASP A 225 6.22 -8.38 4.83
N VAL A 226 6.62 -8.88 5.99
CA VAL A 226 7.96 -9.46 6.20
C VAL A 226 7.83 -10.66 7.11
N ALA A 227 8.33 -11.80 6.67
CA ALA A 227 8.50 -12.96 7.53
C ALA A 227 9.95 -13.12 7.98
N ILE A 228 10.13 -13.46 9.24
CA ILE A 228 11.42 -13.74 9.86
C ILE A 228 11.45 -15.22 10.23
N VAL A 229 12.44 -15.93 9.73
CA VAL A 229 12.62 -17.37 9.98
C VAL A 229 14.04 -17.62 10.47
N CYS A 230 14.16 -18.26 11.63
CA CYS A 230 15.44 -18.74 12.15
C CYS A 230 15.50 -20.24 11.91
N PRO A 231 16.34 -20.73 10.97
CA PRO A 231 16.46 -22.17 10.71
C PRO A 231 17.01 -22.91 11.94
N GLU A 232 16.44 -24.05 12.25
CA GLU A 232 16.88 -24.86 13.41
C GLU A 232 18.30 -25.44 13.22
N ASP A 233 18.68 -25.70 11.96
CA ASP A 233 19.95 -26.32 11.60
C ASP A 233 21.09 -25.29 11.48
N GLU A 234 20.80 -23.98 11.44
CA GLU A 234 21.78 -22.89 11.29
C GLU A 234 21.72 -21.93 12.48
N PRO A 235 22.48 -22.16 13.54
CA PRO A 235 22.51 -21.29 14.70
C PRO A 235 22.90 -19.85 14.35
N ASN A 236 22.22 -18.88 14.94
CA ASN A 236 22.42 -17.44 14.73
C ASN A 236 22.14 -16.95 13.29
N THR A 237 21.46 -17.74 12.46
CA THR A 237 21.02 -17.31 11.14
C THR A 237 19.59 -16.77 11.21
N VAL A 238 19.36 -15.60 10.62
CA VAL A 238 18.07 -14.93 10.52
C VAL A 238 17.76 -14.71 9.05
N ASN A 239 16.80 -15.45 8.53
CA ASN A 239 16.34 -15.32 7.15
C ASN A 239 15.13 -14.39 7.11
N ILE A 240 15.22 -13.40 6.26
CA ILE A 240 14.19 -12.35 6.08
C ILE A 240 13.57 -12.53 4.70
N TYR A 241 12.25 -12.60 4.67
CA TYR A 241 11.46 -12.75 3.46
C TYR A 241 10.54 -11.54 3.32
N PRO A 242 10.95 -10.48 2.58
CA PRO A 242 10.07 -9.35 2.30
C PRO A 242 9.07 -9.71 1.19
N LEU A 243 7.85 -9.23 1.32
CA LEU A 243 6.77 -9.34 0.33
C LEU A 243 6.44 -7.94 -0.17
N MET A 244 6.39 -7.78 -1.47
CA MET A 244 6.05 -6.51 -2.10
C MET A 244 4.54 -6.33 -2.26
N THR A 245 4.12 -5.11 -2.54
CA THR A 245 2.73 -4.75 -2.86
C THR A 245 2.17 -5.67 -3.95
N CYS A 246 0.87 -5.97 -3.90
CA CYS A 246 0.18 -6.90 -4.81
C CYS A 246 0.71 -8.35 -4.81
N GLY A 247 1.53 -8.73 -3.82
CA GLY A 247 2.10 -10.07 -3.73
C GLY A 247 3.27 -10.30 -4.68
N GLU A 248 3.88 -9.24 -5.22
CA GLU A 248 5.07 -9.33 -6.04
C GLU A 248 6.28 -9.80 -5.22
N LEU A 249 7.26 -10.37 -5.90
CA LEU A 249 8.49 -10.82 -5.27
C LEU A 249 9.55 -9.70 -5.33
N PRO A 250 10.33 -9.51 -4.25
CA PRO A 250 11.42 -8.55 -4.24
C PRO A 250 12.50 -8.94 -5.26
N ASP A 251 13.08 -7.95 -5.91
CA ASP A 251 14.27 -8.09 -6.73
C ASP A 251 15.55 -8.06 -5.89
N ASP A 252 16.68 -8.32 -6.52
CA ASP A 252 17.99 -8.32 -5.84
C ASP A 252 18.33 -6.93 -5.23
N VAL A 253 17.83 -5.85 -5.83
CA VAL A 253 18.07 -4.48 -5.34
C VAL A 253 17.30 -4.25 -4.05
N THR A 254 16.05 -4.66 -4.00
CA THR A 254 15.21 -4.56 -2.79
C THR A 254 15.75 -5.45 -1.67
N LEU A 255 16.17 -6.68 -1.98
CA LEU A 255 16.82 -7.56 -1.00
C LEU A 255 18.10 -6.92 -0.43
N GLN A 256 18.89 -6.23 -1.26
CA GLN A 256 20.07 -5.52 -0.80
C GLN A 256 19.71 -4.33 0.09
N LYS A 257 18.68 -3.54 -0.24
CA LYS A 257 18.19 -2.45 0.64
C LYS A 257 17.81 -2.97 2.03
N VAL A 258 17.13 -4.12 2.10
CA VAL A 258 16.78 -4.76 3.39
C VAL A 258 18.04 -5.14 4.17
N LEU A 259 19.06 -5.66 3.53
CA LEU A 259 20.33 -5.98 4.19
C LEU A 259 21.09 -4.73 4.65
N ASP A 260 21.04 -3.65 3.88
CA ASP A 260 21.73 -2.39 4.19
C ASP A 260 21.17 -1.71 5.45
N VAL A 261 19.85 -1.70 5.64
CA VAL A 261 19.23 -1.18 6.87
C VAL A 261 19.44 -2.08 8.09
N LEU A 262 19.85 -3.32 7.89
CA LEU A 262 20.20 -4.29 8.93
C LEU A 262 21.71 -4.46 9.07
N ALA A 263 22.44 -3.37 8.87
CA ALA A 263 23.90 -3.33 9.03
C ALA A 263 24.34 -3.70 10.46
N ASP A 264 25.65 -3.92 10.64
CA ASP A 264 26.24 -4.49 11.87
C ASP A 264 26.02 -3.65 13.14
N ASP A 265 25.68 -2.36 13.01
CA ASP A 265 25.39 -1.45 14.10
C ASP A 265 23.96 -1.52 14.64
N VAL A 266 23.05 -2.14 13.90
CA VAL A 266 21.61 -2.23 14.25
C VAL A 266 21.20 -3.61 14.76
N ARG A 267 21.99 -4.65 14.49
CA ARG A 267 21.70 -6.05 14.84
C ARG A 267 22.66 -6.60 15.89
N PRO A 268 22.31 -7.69 16.59
CA PRO A 268 23.25 -8.40 17.43
C PRO A 268 24.47 -8.85 16.61
N MET A 269 25.69 -8.68 17.15
CA MET A 269 26.95 -9.02 16.44
C MET A 269 27.06 -10.51 16.06
N THR A 270 26.28 -11.37 16.71
CA THR A 270 26.28 -12.82 16.47
C THR A 270 25.37 -13.25 15.33
N ASP A 271 24.43 -12.39 14.93
CA ASP A 271 23.37 -12.75 14.00
C ASP A 271 23.84 -12.62 12.55
N LYS A 272 23.66 -13.69 11.81
CA LYS A 272 23.88 -13.74 10.36
C LYS A 272 22.56 -13.48 9.65
N VAL A 273 22.39 -12.28 9.13
CA VAL A 273 21.18 -11.89 8.44
C VAL A 273 21.31 -12.17 6.95
N GLN A 274 20.28 -12.78 6.39
CA GLN A 274 20.14 -13.07 4.96
C GLN A 274 18.74 -12.66 4.51
N ALA A 275 18.61 -12.17 3.29
CA ALA A 275 17.33 -11.79 2.68
C ALA A 275 17.07 -12.67 1.45
N PHE A 276 15.85 -13.17 1.33
CA PHE A 276 15.43 -14.06 0.24
C PHE A 276 14.04 -13.65 -0.24
N ALA A 277 13.78 -13.88 -1.54
CA ALA A 277 12.43 -13.81 -2.05
C ALA A 277 11.58 -14.94 -1.45
N PRO A 278 10.29 -14.66 -1.12
CA PRO A 278 9.34 -15.68 -0.69
C PRO A 278 9.15 -16.78 -1.75
N GLU A 279 8.85 -18.00 -1.30
CA GLU A 279 8.49 -19.09 -2.19
C GLU A 279 7.01 -18.95 -2.60
N VAL A 280 6.75 -19.03 -3.91
CA VAL A 280 5.39 -18.95 -4.45
C VAL A 280 4.70 -20.31 -4.39
N VAL A 281 3.51 -20.34 -3.81
CA VAL A 281 2.60 -21.48 -3.88
C VAL A 281 1.41 -21.10 -4.75
N GLU A 282 1.38 -21.67 -5.94
CA GLU A 282 0.31 -21.39 -6.91
C GLU A 282 -1.00 -22.08 -6.52
N TYR A 283 -2.12 -21.37 -6.75
CA TYR A 283 -3.47 -21.93 -6.64
C TYR A 283 -4.35 -21.50 -7.81
N SER A 284 -5.37 -22.27 -8.09
CA SER A 284 -6.40 -21.94 -9.09
C SER A 284 -7.74 -21.70 -8.42
N VAL A 285 -8.60 -20.91 -9.06
CA VAL A 285 -9.98 -20.69 -8.62
C VAL A 285 -10.93 -21.32 -9.61
N GLU A 286 -11.74 -22.26 -9.11
CA GLU A 286 -12.85 -22.87 -9.85
C GLU A 286 -14.07 -22.90 -8.96
N ILE A 287 -15.10 -22.14 -9.31
CA ILE A 287 -16.33 -21.99 -8.53
C ILE A 287 -17.58 -22.10 -9.39
N LYS A 288 -18.67 -22.50 -8.73
CA LYS A 288 -20.02 -22.42 -9.26
C LYS A 288 -20.90 -21.72 -8.22
N TYR A 289 -21.58 -20.64 -8.64
CA TYR A 289 -22.51 -19.96 -7.74
C TYR A 289 -23.96 -19.98 -8.29
N TYR A 290 -24.91 -19.72 -7.40
CA TYR A 290 -26.33 -19.75 -7.69
C TYR A 290 -26.94 -18.41 -7.36
N CYS A 291 -27.74 -17.86 -8.31
CA CYS A 291 -28.38 -16.56 -8.15
C CYS A 291 -29.84 -16.60 -8.63
N THR A 292 -30.62 -15.56 -8.31
CA THR A 292 -31.96 -15.40 -8.86
C THR A 292 -31.88 -14.74 -10.25
N LYS A 293 -32.92 -14.94 -11.07
CA LYS A 293 -32.99 -14.31 -12.40
C LYS A 293 -33.02 -12.78 -12.33
N ASN A 294 -33.54 -12.22 -11.26
CA ASN A 294 -33.62 -10.77 -11.12
C ASN A 294 -32.26 -10.13 -10.80
N ASP A 295 -31.41 -10.85 -10.10
CA ASP A 295 -30.11 -10.37 -9.61
C ASP A 295 -28.92 -10.86 -10.46
N GLU A 296 -29.18 -11.67 -11.52
CA GLU A 296 -28.15 -12.33 -12.32
C GLU A 296 -27.05 -11.36 -12.79
N ALA A 297 -27.46 -10.26 -13.45
CA ALA A 297 -26.52 -9.30 -14.01
C ALA A 297 -25.71 -8.56 -12.92
N SER A 298 -26.33 -8.18 -11.82
CA SER A 298 -25.64 -7.54 -10.68
C SER A 298 -24.70 -8.51 -9.97
N THR A 299 -25.11 -9.76 -9.82
CA THR A 299 -24.32 -10.83 -9.19
C THR A 299 -23.06 -11.14 -10.01
N ILE A 300 -23.18 -11.25 -11.34
CA ILE A 300 -22.02 -11.42 -12.24
C ILE A 300 -21.04 -10.26 -12.03
N GLN A 301 -21.51 -9.01 -12.10
CA GLN A 301 -20.65 -7.84 -11.95
C GLN A 301 -19.96 -7.80 -10.58
N THR A 302 -20.64 -8.17 -9.51
CA THR A 302 -20.09 -8.11 -8.14
C THR A 302 -19.13 -9.27 -7.85
N ILE A 303 -19.26 -10.42 -8.53
CA ILE A 303 -18.38 -11.57 -8.30
C ILE A 303 -17.23 -11.63 -9.30
N GLU A 304 -17.53 -11.42 -10.61
CA GLU A 304 -16.62 -11.65 -11.73
C GLU A 304 -16.08 -10.33 -12.34
N GLY A 305 -16.71 -9.18 -12.03
CA GLY A 305 -16.28 -7.87 -12.52
C GLY A 305 -14.97 -7.39 -11.87
N ASP A 306 -14.36 -6.40 -12.49
CA ASP A 306 -13.13 -5.76 -11.95
C ASP A 306 -13.36 -5.26 -10.51
N GLY A 307 -12.48 -5.66 -9.60
CA GLY A 307 -12.63 -5.41 -8.15
C GLY A 307 -13.72 -6.24 -7.49
N GLY A 308 -14.24 -7.27 -8.15
CA GLY A 308 -15.25 -8.18 -7.63
C GLY A 308 -14.74 -9.09 -6.50
N ALA A 309 -15.64 -9.96 -6.00
CA ALA A 309 -15.33 -10.80 -4.85
C ALA A 309 -14.12 -11.73 -5.05
N ILE A 310 -13.87 -12.15 -6.30
CA ILE A 310 -12.72 -12.99 -6.65
C ILE A 310 -11.43 -12.18 -6.57
N ASP A 311 -11.42 -10.96 -7.12
CA ASP A 311 -10.26 -10.07 -7.07
C ASP A 311 -9.94 -9.66 -5.64
N GLN A 312 -10.95 -9.29 -4.85
CA GLN A 312 -10.80 -8.98 -3.42
C GLN A 312 -10.24 -10.16 -2.62
N TYR A 313 -10.66 -11.40 -2.95
CA TYR A 313 -10.07 -12.58 -2.32
C TYR A 313 -8.60 -12.75 -2.71
N ASN A 314 -8.26 -12.55 -3.99
CA ASN A 314 -6.89 -12.66 -4.49
C ASN A 314 -5.99 -11.59 -3.83
N GLU A 315 -6.40 -10.33 -3.83
CA GLU A 315 -5.69 -9.25 -3.14
C GLU A 315 -5.48 -9.56 -1.65
N TRP A 316 -6.54 -10.02 -0.98
CA TRP A 316 -6.44 -10.42 0.42
C TRP A 316 -5.46 -11.59 0.60
N GLN A 317 -5.50 -12.59 -0.27
CA GLN A 317 -4.65 -13.78 -0.17
C GLN A 317 -3.17 -13.44 -0.38
N THR A 318 -2.86 -12.58 -1.37
CA THR A 318 -1.49 -12.18 -1.71
C THR A 318 -0.90 -11.13 -0.77
N ALA A 319 -1.70 -10.46 0.04
CA ALA A 319 -1.25 -9.36 0.92
C ALA A 319 -0.45 -9.80 2.16
N ALA A 320 -0.24 -11.09 2.41
CA ALA A 320 0.51 -11.55 3.58
C ALA A 320 1.16 -12.90 3.37
N LEU A 321 2.36 -13.04 3.93
CA LEU A 321 3.12 -14.28 3.99
C LEU A 321 2.49 -15.29 4.94
N GLY A 322 2.68 -16.58 4.66
CA GLY A 322 2.22 -17.67 5.51
C GLY A 322 0.70 -17.80 5.63
N ARG A 323 -0.05 -17.07 4.83
CA ARG A 323 -1.52 -17.12 4.84
C ARG A 323 -1.99 -18.37 4.10
N SER A 324 -2.54 -19.33 4.85
CA SER A 324 -3.08 -20.56 4.28
C SER A 324 -4.14 -20.30 3.23
N ILE A 325 -4.11 -21.04 2.13
CA ILE A 325 -5.14 -20.99 1.09
C ILE A 325 -6.39 -21.65 1.67
N ASN A 326 -7.44 -20.86 1.87
CA ASN A 326 -8.65 -21.34 2.53
C ASN A 326 -9.90 -21.11 1.66
N PRO A 327 -10.55 -22.20 1.15
CA PRO A 327 -11.76 -22.09 0.34
C PRO A 327 -12.94 -21.46 1.08
N ASP A 328 -12.99 -21.53 2.41
CA ASP A 328 -14.06 -20.91 3.17
C ASP A 328 -13.95 -19.39 3.23
N GLN A 329 -12.74 -18.86 3.14
CA GLN A 329 -12.56 -17.40 2.96
C GLN A 329 -13.08 -16.97 1.58
N LEU A 330 -12.78 -17.70 0.50
CA LEU A 330 -13.34 -17.43 -0.82
C LEU A 330 -14.88 -17.45 -0.79
N ARG A 331 -15.49 -18.44 -0.13
CA ARG A 331 -16.96 -18.46 0.10
C ARG A 331 -17.45 -17.24 0.84
N ARG A 332 -16.71 -16.78 1.83
CA ARG A 332 -17.06 -15.57 2.59
C ARG A 332 -17.06 -14.33 1.71
N PHE A 333 -16.05 -14.14 0.86
CA PHE A 333 -15.99 -13.01 -0.08
C PHE A 333 -17.17 -13.05 -1.06
N ILE A 334 -17.57 -14.24 -1.52
CA ILE A 334 -18.67 -14.39 -2.48
C ILE A 334 -20.05 -14.21 -1.82
N LEU A 335 -20.27 -14.76 -0.61
CA LEU A 335 -21.59 -14.79 0.04
C LEU A 335 -21.88 -13.63 0.99
N ALA A 336 -20.86 -12.92 1.45
CA ALA A 336 -20.99 -11.86 2.45
C ALA A 336 -20.31 -10.55 2.05
N PRO A 337 -20.56 -10.00 0.90
CA PRO A 337 -20.22 -8.63 0.63
C PRO A 337 -21.18 -7.72 1.39
N THR A 338 -20.71 -6.54 1.69
CA THR A 338 -21.40 -5.51 2.48
C THR A 338 -22.75 -5.07 1.92
N GLU A 339 -23.09 -5.42 0.68
CA GLU A 339 -24.35 -5.04 0.00
C GLU A 339 -24.93 -6.17 -0.85
N GLY A 340 -24.93 -7.41 -0.37
CA GLY A 340 -25.57 -8.57 -1.00
C GLY A 340 -25.22 -8.77 -2.48
N THR A 341 -24.34 -9.70 -2.81
CA THR A 341 -24.03 -10.04 -4.22
C THR A 341 -25.20 -10.60 -4.99
N GLY A 342 -26.30 -10.96 -4.33
CA GLY A 342 -27.35 -11.77 -4.92
C GLY A 342 -27.00 -13.26 -5.04
N ALA A 343 -25.79 -13.69 -4.69
CA ALA A 343 -25.44 -15.11 -4.64
C ALA A 343 -26.10 -15.79 -3.45
N LEU A 344 -26.90 -16.83 -3.73
CA LEU A 344 -27.62 -17.60 -2.71
C LEU A 344 -26.75 -18.72 -2.16
N ARG A 345 -25.86 -19.27 -2.97
CA ARG A 345 -25.00 -20.41 -2.66
C ARG A 345 -23.78 -20.38 -3.57
N VAL A 346 -22.64 -20.89 -3.07
CA VAL A 346 -21.45 -21.12 -3.88
C VAL A 346 -20.87 -22.51 -3.61
N GLU A 347 -20.44 -23.16 -4.66
CA GLU A 347 -19.67 -24.40 -4.65
C GLU A 347 -18.24 -24.05 -5.07
N VAL A 348 -17.28 -24.28 -4.20
CA VAL A 348 -15.85 -24.09 -4.47
C VAL A 348 -15.25 -25.45 -4.79
N VAL A 349 -14.84 -25.63 -6.06
CA VAL A 349 -14.14 -26.82 -6.53
C VAL A 349 -12.65 -26.67 -6.25
N SER A 350 -12.10 -25.49 -6.53
CA SER A 350 -10.73 -25.09 -6.23
C SER A 350 -10.76 -23.64 -5.70
N PRO A 351 -9.86 -23.26 -4.79
CA PRO A 351 -8.74 -24.01 -4.22
C PRO A 351 -9.16 -25.04 -3.15
N ALA A 352 -8.31 -26.05 -2.91
CA ALA A 352 -8.36 -26.87 -1.71
C ALA A 352 -7.63 -26.15 -0.56
N TYR A 353 -7.96 -26.52 0.69
CA TYR A 353 -7.24 -25.98 1.85
C TYR A 353 -5.77 -26.43 1.81
N THR A 354 -4.87 -25.44 1.86
CA THR A 354 -3.42 -25.67 1.84
C THR A 354 -2.75 -24.78 2.89
N GLU A 355 -2.01 -25.38 3.80
CA GLU A 355 -1.21 -24.63 4.76
C GLU A 355 0.07 -24.13 4.12
N LEU A 356 0.42 -22.87 4.36
CA LEU A 356 1.66 -22.24 3.91
C LEU A 356 2.61 -22.05 5.10
N SER A 357 3.91 -22.21 4.84
CA SER A 357 4.95 -21.83 5.78
C SER A 357 5.07 -20.31 5.84
N LYS A 358 5.71 -19.77 6.90
CA LYS A 358 5.91 -18.32 7.08
C LYS A 358 6.62 -17.63 5.89
N SER A 359 7.48 -18.36 5.16
CA SER A 359 8.25 -17.84 4.02
C SER A 359 7.56 -18.02 2.68
N GLN A 360 6.33 -18.47 2.64
CA GLN A 360 5.56 -18.73 1.42
C GLN A 360 4.46 -17.70 1.21
N VAL A 361 4.20 -17.38 -0.06
CA VAL A 361 3.08 -16.54 -0.51
C VAL A 361 2.23 -17.31 -1.50
N ALA A 362 0.91 -17.20 -1.38
CA ALA A 362 0.00 -17.80 -2.35
C ALA A 362 -0.23 -16.83 -3.52
N GLN A 363 -0.15 -17.34 -4.76
CA GLN A 363 -0.45 -16.57 -5.96
C GLN A 363 -1.45 -17.32 -6.84
N LEU A 364 -2.38 -16.56 -7.43
CA LEU A 364 -3.36 -17.09 -8.36
C LEU A 364 -2.67 -17.47 -9.69
N SER A 365 -2.82 -18.73 -10.11
CA SER A 365 -2.30 -19.24 -11.36
C SER A 365 -3.43 -19.38 -12.38
N GLY A 366 -3.28 -18.70 -13.51
CA GLY A 366 -4.26 -18.72 -14.59
C GLY A 366 -5.51 -17.89 -14.33
N THR A 367 -6.45 -17.94 -15.27
CA THR A 367 -7.73 -17.23 -15.17
C THR A 367 -8.73 -18.03 -14.33
N PRO A 368 -9.45 -17.41 -13.38
CA PRO A 368 -10.51 -18.06 -12.62
C PRO A 368 -11.57 -18.70 -13.53
N VAL A 369 -11.94 -19.95 -13.23
CA VAL A 369 -13.03 -20.64 -13.92
C VAL A 369 -14.31 -20.44 -13.09
N VAL A 370 -15.20 -19.62 -13.62
CA VAL A 370 -16.44 -19.25 -12.93
C VAL A 370 -17.65 -19.70 -13.75
N THR A 371 -18.58 -20.34 -13.10
CA THR A 371 -19.86 -20.75 -13.68
C THR A 371 -21.00 -20.36 -12.75
N HIS A 372 -22.16 -20.04 -13.30
CA HIS A 372 -23.35 -19.75 -12.49
C HIS A 372 -24.59 -20.50 -12.98
N GLU A 373 -25.55 -20.63 -12.09
CA GLU A 373 -26.85 -21.22 -12.37
C GLU A 373 -27.96 -20.37 -11.79
N VAL A 374 -28.94 -20.05 -12.64
CA VAL A 374 -30.13 -19.28 -12.22
C VAL A 374 -31.14 -20.22 -11.62
N VAL A 375 -31.49 -19.99 -10.36
CA VAL A 375 -32.49 -20.75 -9.64
C VAL A 375 -33.81 -19.96 -9.54
N SER A 376 -34.92 -20.68 -9.63
CA SER A 376 -36.23 -20.10 -9.34
C SER A 376 -36.32 -19.81 -7.85
N GLY A 377 -36.43 -18.54 -7.49
CA GLY A 377 -36.61 -18.06 -6.11
C GLY A 377 -37.97 -18.44 -5.56
#